data_34fa80641dd824abb7b66b295846c0ec
#
_entry.id   34fa80641dd824abb7b66b295846c0ec
#
_cell.length_a   1.000
_cell.length_b   1.000
_cell.length_c   1.000
_cell.angle_alpha   90.00
_cell.angle_beta   90.00
_cell.angle_gamma   90.00
#
_symmetry.space_group_name_H-M   'P 1'
#
loop_
_entity.id
_entity.type
_entity.pdbx_description
1 polymer ?
#
loop_
_entity_poly.entity_id
_entity_poly.type
_entity_poly.pdbx_seq_one_letter_code
_entity_poly.pdbx_strand_id
1 'polypeptide(L)' 'MANLKITLVKSPISSLKDQQDTVKALGLHKLYQTVEKPDYVCIRGQIFKVKHLVKVEEA' A
#
# COMPACT_ATOMS: atom_id res chain seq x y z
N MET A 1 2.55 18.77 6.64
CA MET A 1 2.11 17.95 5.51
C MET A 1 1.70 16.60 6.04
N ALA A 2 0.61 16.07 5.53
CA ALA A 2 0.10 14.78 5.99
C ALA A 2 0.87 13.64 5.34
N ASN A 3 1.18 12.63 6.15
CA ASN A 3 1.70 11.37 5.66
C ASN A 3 0.61 10.32 5.76
N LEU A 4 0.75 9.25 5.00
CA LEU A 4 -0.18 8.14 5.03
C LEU A 4 0.52 6.91 5.60
N LYS A 5 -0.14 6.25 6.53
CA LYS A 5 0.30 4.95 7.03
C LYS A 5 -0.43 3.87 6.27
N ILE A 6 0.32 3.01 5.63
CA ILE A 6 -0.22 1.94 4.80
C ILE A 6 0.16 0.62 5.43
N THR A 7 -0.84 -0.17 5.79
CA THR A 7 -0.65 -1.48 6.41
C THR A 7 -1.17 -2.56 5.48
N LEU A 8 -0.34 -3.54 5.19
CA LEU A 8 -0.74 -4.67 4.36
C LEU A 8 -1.57 -5.63 5.22
N VAL A 9 -2.88 -5.71 4.93
CA VAL A 9 -3.80 -6.54 5.73
C VAL A 9 -4.16 -7.85 5.05
N LYS A 10 -3.86 -7.98 3.76
CA LYS A 10 -4.09 -9.22 3.01
C LYS A 10 -2.86 -9.55 2.18
N SER A 11 -2.58 -10.84 2.05
CA SER A 11 -1.42 -11.29 1.25
C SER A 11 -1.63 -10.94 -0.23
N PRO A 12 -0.64 -10.33 -0.90
CA PRO A 12 -0.74 -10.05 -2.33
C PRO A 12 -0.49 -11.28 -3.20
N ILE A 13 -0.15 -12.41 -2.62
CA ILE A 13 0.22 -13.61 -3.39
C ILE A 13 -0.90 -14.07 -4.32
N SER A 14 -2.16 -13.93 -3.88
CA SER A 14 -3.31 -14.32 -4.68
C SER A 14 -3.83 -13.20 -5.58
N SER A 15 -3.15 -12.06 -5.60
CA SER A 15 -3.57 -10.90 -6.38
C SER A 15 -2.91 -10.89 -7.75
N LEU A 16 -3.42 -10.03 -8.64
CA LEU A 16 -2.81 -9.82 -9.94
C LEU A 16 -1.37 -9.32 -9.77
N LYS A 17 -0.53 -9.66 -10.75
CA LYS A 17 0.88 -9.28 -10.70
C LYS A 17 1.06 -7.77 -10.58
N ASP A 18 0.25 -6.97 -11.27
CA ASP A 18 0.32 -5.51 -11.18
C ASP A 18 0.11 -5.04 -9.76
N GLN A 19 -0.82 -5.67 -9.04
CA GLN A 19 -1.09 -5.33 -7.64
C GLN A 19 0.07 -5.73 -6.75
N GLN A 20 0.66 -6.89 -7.00
CA GLN A 20 1.86 -7.32 -6.26
C GLN A 20 3.01 -6.34 -6.47
N ASP A 21 3.24 -5.92 -7.70
CA ASP A 21 4.29 -4.97 -8.01
C ASP A 21 4.04 -3.62 -7.34
N THR A 22 2.78 -3.16 -7.32
CA THR A 22 2.41 -1.92 -6.65
C THR A 22 2.65 -2.00 -5.15
N VAL A 23 2.30 -3.11 -4.53
CA VAL A 23 2.55 -3.34 -3.10
C VAL A 23 4.05 -3.29 -2.80
N LYS A 24 4.87 -3.92 -3.64
CA LYS A 24 6.33 -3.86 -3.49
C LYS A 24 6.85 -2.45 -3.67
N ALA A 25 6.31 -1.69 -4.62
CA ALA A 25 6.70 -0.31 -4.84
C ALA A 25 6.39 0.56 -3.63
N LEU A 26 5.33 0.25 -2.90
CA LEU A 26 5.00 0.93 -1.65
C LEU A 26 5.91 0.53 -0.49
N GLY A 27 6.70 -0.53 -0.66
CA GLY A 27 7.60 -1.00 0.38
C GLY A 27 7.01 -2.07 1.29
N LEU A 28 5.85 -2.61 0.94
CA LEU A 28 5.19 -3.63 1.74
C LEU A 28 5.60 -5.01 1.24
N HIS A 29 6.32 -5.74 2.05
CA HIS A 29 6.83 -7.06 1.68
C HIS A 29 6.25 -8.19 2.53
N LYS A 30 5.67 -7.85 3.67
CA LYS A 30 5.14 -8.84 4.61
C LYS A 30 3.73 -8.46 5.03
N LEU A 31 2.93 -9.47 5.36
CA LEU A 31 1.60 -9.25 5.90
C LEU A 31 1.69 -8.47 7.21
N TYR A 32 0.78 -7.53 7.38
CA TYR A 32 0.71 -6.63 8.54
C TYR A 32 1.92 -5.69 8.68
N GLN A 33 2.73 -5.57 7.65
CA GLN A 33 3.78 -4.56 7.64
C GLN A 33 3.15 -3.19 7.43
N THR A 34 3.63 -2.20 8.18
CA THR A 34 3.18 -0.82 8.05
C THR A 34 4.32 0.05 7.52
N VAL A 35 4.01 0.88 6.55
CA VAL A 35 4.95 1.87 6.04
C VAL A 35 4.30 3.24 6.06
N GLU A 36 5.12 4.27 6.17
CA GLU A 36 4.67 5.66 6.14
C GLU A 36 5.16 6.30 4.85
N LYS A 37 4.26 6.87 4.09
CA LYS A 37 4.58 7.51 2.81
C LYS A 37 3.97 8.91 2.78
N PRO A 38 4.61 9.85 2.07
CA PRO A 38 4.02 11.17 1.89
C PRO A 38 2.74 11.08 1.05
N ASP A 39 1.84 12.04 1.29
CA ASP A 39 0.55 12.07 0.61
C ASP A 39 0.70 12.76 -0.75
N TYR A 40 1.24 12.05 -1.73
CA TYR A 40 1.36 12.50 -3.10
C TYR A 40 0.32 11.84 -3.99
N VAL A 41 -0.01 12.49 -5.10
CA VAL A 41 -0.95 11.93 -6.08
C VAL A 41 -0.47 10.57 -6.57
N CYS A 42 0.83 10.40 -6.81
CA CYS A 42 1.40 9.12 -7.25
C CYS A 42 1.15 8.02 -6.22
N ILE A 43 1.34 8.32 -4.95
CA ILE A 43 1.13 7.36 -3.87
C ILE A 43 -0.34 7.02 -3.75
N ARG A 44 -1.22 8.00 -3.85
CA ARG A 44 -2.66 7.76 -3.80
C ARG A 44 -3.12 6.88 -4.95
N GLY A 45 -2.57 7.09 -6.13
CA GLY A 45 -2.86 6.24 -7.29
C GLY A 45 -2.47 4.79 -7.08
N GLN A 46 -1.30 4.56 -6.49
CA GLN A 46 -0.83 3.21 -6.16
C GLN A 46 -1.72 2.57 -5.09
N ILE A 47 -2.08 3.33 -4.07
CA ILE A 47 -2.96 2.84 -3.00
C ILE A 47 -4.32 2.45 -3.58
N PHE A 48 -4.85 3.24 -4.50
CA PHE A 48 -6.15 2.96 -5.09
C PHE A 48 -6.17 1.60 -5.78
N LYS A 49 -5.07 1.22 -6.43
CA LYS A 49 -4.98 -0.08 -7.09
C LYS A 49 -5.02 -1.24 -6.11
N VAL A 50 -4.50 -1.06 -4.92
CA VAL A 50 -4.34 -2.15 -3.94
C VAL A 50 -5.11 -1.90 -2.65
N LYS A 51 -6.06 -0.97 -2.65
CA LYS A 51 -6.80 -0.61 -1.43
C LYS A 51 -7.53 -1.78 -0.79
N HIS A 52 -7.86 -2.80 -1.57
CA HIS A 52 -8.50 -3.99 -1.04
C HIS A 52 -7.50 -4.92 -0.32
N LEU A 53 -6.22 -4.67 -0.47
CA LEU A 53 -5.15 -5.44 0.16
C LEU A 53 -4.53 -4.71 1.35
N VAL A 54 -4.72 -3.40 1.41
CA VAL A 54 -4.06 -2.57 2.42
C VAL A 54 -5.09 -1.71 3.14
N LYS A 55 -4.70 -1.28 4.35
CA LYS A 55 -5.45 -0.29 5.11
C LYS A 55 -4.62 0.98 5.16
N VAL A 56 -5.26 2.11 4.87
CA VAL A 56 -4.58 3.40 4.85
C VAL A 56 -5.13 4.27 5.97
N GLU A 57 -4.24 4.88 6.73
CA GLU A 57 -4.61 5.81 7.78
C GLU A 57 -3.77 7.06 7.63
N GLU A 58 -4.33 8.18 8.04
CA GLU A 58 -3.55 9.42 8.11
C GLU A 58 -2.63 9.36 9.33
N ALA A 59 -1.40 9.71 9.08
CA ALA A 59 -0.39 9.73 10.14
C ALA A 59 -0.44 11.04 10.93
#